data_4349a1636e4affdfe1202bf781aed3e7
#
_entry.id   4349a1636e4affdfe1202bf781aed3e7
#
_cell.length_a   1.000
_cell.length_b   1.000
_cell.length_c   1.000
_cell.angle_alpha   90.00
_cell.angle_beta   90.00
_cell.angle_gamma   90.00
#
_symmetry.space_group_name_H-M   'P 1'
#
loop_
_entity.id
_entity.type
_entity.pdbx_description
1 polymer ?
#
loop_
_entity_poly.entity_id
_entity_poly.type
_entity_poly.pdbx_seq_one_letter_code
_entity_poly.pdbx_strand_id
1 'polypeptide(L)'
;MRRIIFLTLSGFTNLENRGIYPDLLREFVRRGDIVYVVSPIERKNNTKTHIVKEDSWEILKVRTGNIQQTNLIEKGIATVLLEQQFINAIKKYYSNTKFDVVLYSTPPVTLARVVAYIKKRDKALSYLMLKDIFPQNSIDLGILKKTGLKGVIYKYFSLKEQKLYKLSDVIGCTSEANIRYMKEHNELDKKQIIEFCPNCSDLYDLSLPDNEKKEVRNKYGLPVDKKIFVYGGNLGRPQDVPFIVKCLEACKDMKNVYFLVVGSGTEKHYLDEYVEKESCSHVRVMGQLPKQEYDSMIACCDCGIIFLDYRFTVPNTPSRLLAYIQAGIPVLTCTDPATDVGDIVEDNGFGWQCTSDKIENFVRLVERIANLDINPRMKENGLKYLEENYTPKVGYKAIVKHLNK
;
A
#
# COMPACT_ATOMS: atom_id res chain seq x y z
N MET A 1 14.42 13.69 -22.38
CA MET A 1 15.09 12.70 -21.49
C MET A 1 15.37 13.38 -20.17
N ARG A 2 14.65 12.99 -19.11
CA ARG A 2 14.75 13.53 -17.75
C ARG A 2 15.43 12.52 -16.84
N ARG A 3 16.06 12.99 -15.76
CA ARG A 3 16.68 12.16 -14.73
C ARG A 3 15.86 12.22 -13.46
N ILE A 4 15.25 11.11 -13.10
CA ILE A 4 14.35 10.96 -11.96
C ILE A 4 15.09 10.21 -10.86
N ILE A 5 15.23 10.80 -9.65
CA ILE A 5 15.73 10.07 -8.50
C ILE A 5 14.57 9.70 -7.56
N PHE A 6 14.42 8.41 -7.26
CA PHE A 6 13.42 7.89 -6.33
C PHE A 6 14.08 7.44 -5.02
N LEU A 7 13.62 8.01 -3.91
CA LEU A 7 14.08 7.68 -2.57
C LEU A 7 13.07 6.76 -1.89
N THR A 8 13.47 5.58 -1.47
CA THR A 8 12.57 4.58 -0.88
C THR A 8 13.23 3.74 0.20
N LEU A 9 12.42 3.15 1.10
CA LEU A 9 12.84 2.03 1.97
C LEU A 9 12.45 0.66 1.40
N SER A 10 11.81 0.60 0.25
CA SER A 10 11.46 -0.66 -0.41
C SER A 10 12.70 -1.40 -0.88
N GLY A 11 12.72 -2.70 -0.65
CA GLY A 11 13.88 -3.56 -0.90
C GLY A 11 13.99 -4.13 -2.32
N PHE A 12 13.15 -3.70 -3.29
CA PHE A 12 13.23 -4.26 -4.64
C PHE A 12 14.61 -4.05 -5.28
N THR A 13 15.02 -5.00 -6.09
CA THR A 13 16.36 -5.06 -6.70
C THR A 13 16.33 -4.94 -8.21
N ASN A 14 15.13 -4.96 -8.80
CA ASN A 14 14.91 -4.90 -10.24
C ASN A 14 13.59 -4.18 -10.51
N LEU A 15 13.53 -3.34 -11.56
CA LEU A 15 12.31 -2.68 -11.99
C LEU A 15 11.32 -3.64 -12.66
N GLU A 16 11.75 -4.81 -13.10
CA GLU A 16 10.86 -5.85 -13.68
C GLU A 16 9.96 -6.53 -12.64
N ASN A 17 10.26 -6.35 -11.35
CA ASN A 17 9.38 -6.85 -10.29
C ASN A 17 8.03 -6.14 -10.35
N ARG A 18 6.93 -6.87 -10.10
CA ARG A 18 5.59 -6.27 -9.95
C ARG A 18 5.48 -5.52 -8.62
N GLY A 19 4.90 -4.33 -8.65
CA GLY A 19 4.63 -3.53 -7.47
C GLY A 19 4.44 -2.06 -7.77
N ILE A 20 3.79 -1.34 -6.86
CA ILE A 20 3.37 0.06 -7.04
C ILE A 20 4.51 1.02 -7.42
N TYR A 21 5.73 0.79 -6.94
CA TYR A 21 6.88 1.62 -7.30
C TYR A 21 7.56 1.13 -8.59
N PRO A 22 7.92 -0.15 -8.73
CA PRO A 22 8.49 -0.64 -9.98
C PRO A 22 7.61 -0.36 -11.20
N ASP A 23 6.30 -0.59 -11.08
CA ASP A 23 5.36 -0.37 -12.19
C ASP A 23 5.35 1.10 -12.64
N LEU A 24 5.29 2.04 -11.68
CA LEU A 24 5.38 3.47 -11.97
C LEU A 24 6.75 3.85 -12.59
N LEU A 25 7.85 3.35 -12.03
CA LEU A 25 9.19 3.69 -12.49
C LEU A 25 9.48 3.12 -13.89
N ARG A 26 8.95 1.94 -14.23
CA ARG A 26 8.99 1.41 -15.60
C ARG A 26 8.30 2.32 -16.60
N GLU A 27 7.21 2.98 -16.23
CA GLU A 27 6.55 3.92 -17.14
C GLU A 27 7.44 5.12 -17.45
N PHE A 28 8.24 5.63 -16.50
CA PHE A 28 9.26 6.65 -16.79
C PHE A 28 10.29 6.15 -17.80
N VAL A 29 10.79 4.91 -17.61
CA VAL A 29 11.73 4.28 -18.54
C VAL A 29 11.11 4.11 -19.94
N ARG A 30 9.87 3.59 -20.03
CA ARG A 30 9.12 3.44 -21.28
C ARG A 30 8.94 4.77 -22.05
N ARG A 31 8.92 5.89 -21.32
CA ARG A 31 8.83 7.25 -21.88
C ARG A 31 10.19 7.88 -22.20
N GLY A 32 11.28 7.16 -22.08
CA GLY A 32 12.62 7.60 -22.40
C GLY A 32 13.30 8.45 -21.31
N ASP A 33 12.79 8.42 -20.07
CA ASP A 33 13.44 9.02 -18.91
C ASP A 33 14.44 8.04 -18.27
N ILE A 34 15.45 8.53 -17.55
CA ILE A 34 16.42 7.72 -16.82
C ILE A 34 16.02 7.72 -15.34
N VAL A 35 15.92 6.53 -14.77
CA VAL A 35 15.48 6.32 -13.39
C VAL A 35 16.65 5.93 -12.49
N TYR A 36 16.81 6.65 -11.40
CA TYR A 36 17.77 6.38 -10.33
C TYR A 36 17.01 6.07 -9.06
N VAL A 37 17.27 4.94 -8.44
CA VAL A 37 16.64 4.56 -7.17
C VAL A 37 17.69 4.55 -6.07
N VAL A 38 17.37 5.12 -4.91
CA VAL A 38 18.20 5.00 -3.71
C VAL A 38 17.39 4.23 -2.67
N SER A 39 17.88 3.06 -2.30
CA SER A 39 17.24 2.18 -1.34
C SER A 39 18.22 1.60 -0.34
N PRO A 40 17.80 1.23 0.89
CA PRO A 40 18.67 0.64 1.87
C PRO A 40 19.00 -0.82 1.54
N ILE A 41 20.19 -1.25 1.94
CA ILE A 41 20.51 -2.65 2.18
C ILE A 41 20.94 -2.77 3.63
N GLU A 42 20.22 -3.55 4.42
CA GLU A 42 20.43 -3.62 5.86
C GLU A 42 21.73 -4.35 6.21
N ARG A 43 22.38 -3.94 7.30
CA ARG A 43 23.66 -4.50 7.78
C ARG A 43 23.62 -6.01 7.94
N LYS A 44 22.46 -6.57 8.36
CA LYS A 44 22.28 -8.03 8.51
C LYS A 44 22.50 -8.82 7.20
N ASN A 45 22.35 -8.18 6.04
CA ASN A 45 22.57 -8.82 4.73
C ASN A 45 24.05 -8.92 4.34
N ASN A 46 24.93 -8.40 5.16
CA ASN A 46 26.39 -8.45 5.02
C ASN A 46 26.95 -7.95 3.66
N THR A 47 26.21 -7.06 2.99
CA THR A 47 26.55 -6.53 1.67
C THR A 47 26.99 -5.07 1.77
N LYS A 48 27.99 -4.66 1.00
CA LYS A 48 28.48 -3.27 0.92
C LYS A 48 27.54 -2.44 0.02
N THR A 49 27.63 -1.11 0.13
CA THR A 49 26.98 -0.18 -0.81
C THR A 49 27.46 -0.47 -2.24
N HIS A 50 26.52 -0.66 -3.17
CA HIS A 50 26.78 -0.96 -4.57
C HIS A 50 25.65 -0.45 -5.48
N ILE A 51 25.90 -0.39 -6.78
CA ILE A 51 24.91 -0.08 -7.80
C ILE A 51 24.53 -1.36 -8.55
N VAL A 52 23.23 -1.55 -8.76
CA VAL A 52 22.66 -2.45 -9.76
C VAL A 52 22.23 -1.58 -10.94
N LYS A 53 22.65 -1.90 -12.16
CA LYS A 53 22.52 -1.01 -13.30
C LYS A 53 22.04 -1.75 -14.55
N GLU A 54 21.16 -1.09 -15.28
CA GLU A 54 20.75 -1.37 -16.66
C GLU A 54 20.83 -0.09 -17.50
N ASP A 55 20.55 -0.16 -18.77
CA ASP A 55 20.75 0.99 -19.69
C ASP A 55 19.95 2.24 -19.30
N SER A 56 18.72 2.06 -18.81
CA SER A 56 17.78 3.17 -18.52
C SER A 56 17.46 3.35 -17.04
N TRP A 57 18.03 2.54 -16.15
CA TRP A 57 17.84 2.69 -14.72
C TRP A 57 19.02 2.20 -13.88
N GLU A 58 19.18 2.79 -12.71
CA GLU A 58 20.18 2.41 -11.72
C GLU A 58 19.56 2.33 -10.32
N ILE A 59 19.92 1.31 -9.54
CA ILE A 59 19.52 1.16 -8.14
C ILE A 59 20.77 1.23 -7.26
N LEU A 60 20.94 2.32 -6.54
CA LEU A 60 21.98 2.48 -5.53
C LEU A 60 21.51 1.86 -4.21
N LYS A 61 22.04 0.69 -3.90
CA LYS A 61 21.84 -0.02 -2.63
C LYS A 61 22.79 0.54 -1.58
N VAL A 62 22.26 1.30 -0.63
CA VAL A 62 23.05 1.95 0.42
C VAL A 62 23.06 1.10 1.67
N ARG A 63 24.25 0.69 2.14
CA ARG A 63 24.40 -0.04 3.42
C ARG A 63 23.94 0.86 4.58
N THR A 64 22.93 0.39 5.33
CA THR A 64 22.35 1.08 6.48
C THR A 64 22.39 0.19 7.73
N GLY A 65 22.02 0.73 8.88
CA GLY A 65 21.65 -0.08 10.05
C GLY A 65 20.39 -0.91 9.76
N ASN A 66 20.04 -1.84 10.67
CA ASN A 66 18.84 -2.63 10.52
C ASN A 66 17.60 -1.79 10.90
N ILE A 67 16.62 -1.73 9.99
CA ILE A 67 15.38 -0.93 10.14
C ILE A 67 14.17 -1.87 10.26
N GLN A 68 14.23 -3.02 9.60
CA GLN A 68 13.17 -4.03 9.60
C GLN A 68 13.58 -5.23 10.43
N GLN A 69 12.61 -5.80 11.18
CA GLN A 69 12.82 -7.00 12.00
C GLN A 69 14.05 -6.89 12.92
N THR A 70 14.14 -5.80 13.67
CA THR A 70 15.19 -5.52 14.64
C THR A 70 14.61 -4.89 15.90
N ASN A 71 15.40 -4.80 16.98
CA ASN A 71 14.95 -4.17 18.21
C ASN A 71 14.74 -2.66 18.06
N LEU A 72 13.95 -2.07 18.96
CA LEU A 72 13.52 -0.66 18.87
C LEU A 72 14.68 0.34 18.93
N ILE A 73 15.73 0.04 19.70
CA ILE A 73 16.90 0.92 19.88
C ILE A 73 17.70 0.96 18.57
N GLU A 74 18.03 -0.20 18.01
CA GLU A 74 18.75 -0.30 16.74
C GLU A 74 17.96 0.36 15.60
N LYS A 75 16.64 0.09 15.54
CA LYS A 75 15.75 0.74 14.56
C LYS A 75 15.78 2.26 14.70
N GLY A 76 15.74 2.79 15.92
CA GLY A 76 15.80 4.23 16.17
C GLY A 76 17.10 4.85 15.67
N ILE A 77 18.24 4.28 16.03
CA ILE A 77 19.57 4.74 15.59
C ILE A 77 19.69 4.65 14.06
N ALA A 78 19.32 3.53 13.47
CA ALA A 78 19.38 3.33 12.01
C ALA A 78 18.50 4.36 11.27
N THR A 79 17.32 4.66 11.79
CA THR A 79 16.42 5.67 11.21
C THR A 79 17.02 7.10 11.26
N VAL A 80 17.69 7.46 12.35
CA VAL A 80 18.36 8.77 12.47
C VAL A 80 19.55 8.90 11.52
N LEU A 81 20.32 7.84 11.35
CA LEU A 81 21.51 7.83 10.50
C LEU A 81 21.19 7.71 8.99
N LEU A 82 19.99 7.25 8.64
CA LEU A 82 19.59 6.95 7.27
C LEU A 82 19.79 8.13 6.31
N GLU A 83 19.33 9.33 6.70
CA GLU A 83 19.44 10.54 5.87
C GLU A 83 20.91 10.84 5.52
N GLN A 84 21.82 10.74 6.52
CA GLN A 84 23.23 11.02 6.30
C GLN A 84 23.89 9.96 5.43
N GLN A 85 23.53 8.69 5.61
CA GLN A 85 24.03 7.59 4.78
C GLN A 85 23.61 7.74 3.32
N PHE A 86 22.35 8.11 3.07
CA PHE A 86 21.85 8.37 1.71
C PHE A 86 22.54 9.58 1.08
N ILE A 87 22.70 10.70 1.81
CA ILE A 87 23.41 11.89 1.31
C ILE A 87 24.86 11.55 0.94
N ASN A 88 25.57 10.82 1.80
CA ASN A 88 26.96 10.44 1.54
C ASN A 88 27.07 9.51 0.32
N ALA A 89 26.16 8.57 0.16
CA ALA A 89 26.12 7.69 -0.99
C ALA A 89 25.82 8.47 -2.28
N ILE A 90 24.82 9.36 -2.29
CA ILE A 90 24.49 10.22 -3.44
C ILE A 90 25.67 11.12 -3.81
N LYS A 91 26.37 11.71 -2.83
CA LYS A 91 27.58 12.50 -3.08
C LYS A 91 28.68 11.68 -3.74
N LYS A 92 28.86 10.43 -3.31
CA LYS A 92 29.93 9.56 -3.81
C LYS A 92 29.63 9.02 -5.21
N TYR A 93 28.42 8.53 -5.42
CA TYR A 93 28.06 7.79 -6.64
C TYR A 93 27.41 8.66 -7.73
N TYR A 94 26.78 9.78 -7.34
CA TYR A 94 26.05 10.66 -8.24
C TYR A 94 26.53 12.12 -8.18
N SER A 95 27.83 12.35 -7.91
CA SER A 95 28.42 13.70 -7.86
C SER A 95 28.22 14.48 -9.14
N ASN A 96 28.33 13.82 -10.30
CA ASN A 96 28.24 14.42 -11.63
C ASN A 96 26.87 14.23 -12.29
N THR A 97 25.91 13.62 -11.57
CA THR A 97 24.55 13.40 -12.08
C THR A 97 23.60 14.46 -11.50
N LYS A 98 23.02 15.27 -12.36
CA LYS A 98 21.99 16.25 -12.00
C LYS A 98 20.61 15.64 -12.21
N PHE A 99 19.73 15.79 -11.24
CA PHE A 99 18.36 15.28 -11.27
C PHE A 99 17.34 16.37 -11.55
N ASP A 100 16.33 16.05 -12.35
CA ASP A 100 15.23 16.96 -12.67
C ASP A 100 14.10 16.83 -11.64
N VAL A 101 13.90 15.62 -11.11
CA VAL A 101 12.87 15.31 -10.12
C VAL A 101 13.44 14.46 -9.01
N VAL A 102 13.05 14.77 -7.76
CA VAL A 102 13.20 13.88 -6.63
C VAL A 102 11.82 13.38 -6.21
N LEU A 103 11.57 12.08 -6.44
CA LEU A 103 10.39 11.35 -5.99
C LEU A 103 10.69 10.68 -4.65
N TYR A 104 9.72 10.67 -3.76
CA TYR A 104 9.80 9.97 -2.48
C TYR A 104 8.41 9.70 -1.94
N SER A 105 8.29 8.76 -1.02
CA SER A 105 6.99 8.37 -0.47
C SER A 105 6.99 8.40 1.06
N THR A 106 5.83 8.47 1.65
CA THR A 106 5.59 8.24 3.07
C THR A 106 4.95 6.86 3.31
N PRO A 107 5.32 6.13 4.38
CA PRO A 107 6.56 6.30 5.15
C PRO A 107 7.82 5.94 4.33
N PRO A 108 9.01 6.44 4.70
CA PRO A 108 9.34 7.13 5.95
C PRO A 108 9.21 8.65 5.83
N VAL A 109 8.89 9.31 6.96
CA VAL A 109 8.92 10.78 7.05
C VAL A 109 10.35 11.34 7.29
N THR A 110 11.33 10.46 7.40
CA THR A 110 12.73 10.79 7.72
C THR A 110 13.62 10.88 6.47
N LEU A 111 13.16 11.56 5.41
CA LEU A 111 13.94 11.79 4.18
C LEU A 111 14.12 13.29 3.87
N ALA A 112 13.63 14.17 4.74
CA ALA A 112 13.58 15.60 4.48
C ALA A 112 14.97 16.21 4.17
N ARG A 113 16.04 15.77 4.86
CA ARG A 113 17.40 16.27 4.61
C ARG A 113 17.95 15.81 3.26
N VAL A 114 17.63 14.59 2.84
CA VAL A 114 18.04 14.06 1.52
C VAL A 114 17.36 14.83 0.40
N VAL A 115 16.03 15.03 0.52
CA VAL A 115 15.25 15.82 -0.44
C VAL A 115 15.78 17.25 -0.52
N ALA A 116 15.99 17.92 0.63
CA ALA A 116 16.54 19.28 0.68
C ALA A 116 17.93 19.36 0.03
N TYR A 117 18.79 18.35 0.23
CA TYR A 117 20.11 18.29 -0.38
C TYR A 117 20.00 18.24 -1.92
N ILE A 118 19.16 17.36 -2.47
CA ILE A 118 18.99 17.21 -3.93
C ILE A 118 18.37 18.48 -4.51
N LYS A 119 17.30 19.01 -3.90
CA LYS A 119 16.68 20.27 -4.33
C LYS A 119 17.67 21.42 -4.41
N LYS A 120 18.51 21.60 -3.36
CA LYS A 120 19.50 22.68 -3.30
C LYS A 120 20.57 22.51 -4.37
N ARG A 121 21.08 21.28 -4.57
CA ARG A 121 22.16 20.98 -5.51
C ARG A 121 21.69 21.11 -6.96
N ASP A 122 20.53 20.51 -7.29
CA ASP A 122 20.12 20.26 -8.66
C ASP A 122 19.01 21.19 -9.14
N LYS A 123 18.33 21.90 -8.23
CA LYS A 123 17.07 22.63 -8.50
C LYS A 123 15.94 21.70 -8.93
N ALA A 124 16.01 20.43 -8.48
CA ALA A 124 15.03 19.40 -8.82
C ALA A 124 13.64 19.70 -8.25
N LEU A 125 12.60 19.40 -9.02
CA LEU A 125 11.23 19.37 -8.52
C LEU A 125 11.11 18.28 -7.43
N SER A 126 10.54 18.62 -6.28
CA SER A 126 10.28 17.65 -5.22
C SER A 126 8.83 17.18 -5.23
N TYR A 127 8.62 15.89 -5.49
CA TYR A 127 7.31 15.28 -5.56
C TYR A 127 7.16 14.21 -4.46
N LEU A 128 6.29 14.47 -3.50
CA LEU A 128 5.94 13.52 -2.44
C LEU A 128 4.76 12.66 -2.91
N MET A 129 4.93 11.35 -2.92
CA MET A 129 3.84 10.39 -3.01
C MET A 129 3.35 10.05 -1.59
N LEU A 130 2.26 10.68 -1.18
CA LEU A 130 1.68 10.51 0.16
C LEU A 130 0.88 9.21 0.19
N LYS A 131 1.46 8.15 0.75
CA LYS A 131 0.82 6.82 0.86
C LYS A 131 0.15 6.61 2.21
N ASP A 132 0.81 7.03 3.29
CA ASP A 132 0.29 6.96 4.65
C ASP A 132 0.50 8.30 5.36
N ILE A 133 -0.45 8.68 6.21
CA ILE A 133 -0.39 9.87 7.05
C ILE A 133 0.10 9.45 8.44
N PHE A 134 1.41 9.48 8.61
CA PHE A 134 2.12 9.14 9.84
C PHE A 134 2.73 10.41 10.45
N PRO A 135 2.60 10.68 11.77
CA PRO A 135 2.30 9.69 12.83
C PRO A 135 0.83 9.64 13.29
N GLN A 136 -0.10 10.36 12.67
CA GLN A 136 -1.49 10.38 13.14
C GLN A 136 -2.14 8.99 13.11
N ASN A 137 -1.93 8.18 12.06
CA ASN A 137 -2.40 6.79 12.00
C ASN A 137 -1.97 5.96 13.22
N SER A 138 -0.78 6.22 13.77
CA SER A 138 -0.27 5.52 14.96
C SER A 138 -0.90 6.02 16.27
N ILE A 139 -1.41 7.26 16.30
CA ILE A 139 -2.23 7.77 17.40
C ILE A 139 -3.58 7.09 17.39
N ASP A 140 -4.23 7.02 16.24
CA ASP A 140 -5.55 6.42 16.07
C ASP A 140 -5.57 4.96 16.55
N LEU A 141 -4.53 4.21 16.24
CA LEU A 141 -4.35 2.83 16.66
C LEU A 141 -3.82 2.64 18.11
N GLY A 142 -3.62 3.72 18.86
CA GLY A 142 -3.09 3.68 20.23
C GLY A 142 -1.62 3.22 20.35
N ILE A 143 -0.88 3.15 19.23
CA ILE A 143 0.55 2.80 19.21
C ILE A 143 1.37 3.94 19.81
N LEU A 144 1.08 5.17 19.39
CA LEU A 144 1.63 6.41 19.97
C LEU A 144 0.58 7.12 20.80
N LYS A 145 1.03 8.07 21.62
CA LYS A 145 0.18 8.98 22.42
C LYS A 145 0.72 10.40 22.28
N LYS A 146 -0.14 11.41 22.41
CA LYS A 146 0.27 12.82 22.35
C LYS A 146 0.95 13.31 23.66
N THR A 147 0.94 12.50 24.72
CA THR A 147 1.47 12.81 26.05
C THR A 147 2.50 11.79 26.53
N GLY A 148 3.28 12.13 27.57
CA GLY A 148 4.32 11.29 28.16
C GLY A 148 5.48 10.98 27.19
N LEU A 149 6.25 9.93 27.45
CA LEU A 149 7.38 9.51 26.60
C LEU A 149 6.97 9.24 25.15
N LYS A 150 5.81 8.60 24.94
CA LYS A 150 5.27 8.38 23.60
C LYS A 150 4.91 9.70 22.89
N GLY A 151 4.58 10.75 23.64
CA GLY A 151 4.31 12.08 23.11
C GLY A 151 5.57 12.78 22.58
N VAL A 152 6.73 12.55 23.19
CA VAL A 152 8.01 13.03 22.66
C VAL A 152 8.32 12.41 21.31
N ILE A 153 8.11 11.09 21.18
CA ILE A 153 8.29 10.34 19.92
C ILE A 153 7.30 10.86 18.86
N TYR A 154 6.04 11.02 19.23
CA TYR A 154 5.03 11.61 18.35
C TYR A 154 5.45 12.99 17.84
N LYS A 155 5.83 13.90 18.73
CA LYS A 155 6.26 15.27 18.38
C LYS A 155 7.46 15.26 17.43
N TYR A 156 8.43 14.38 17.68
CA TYR A 156 9.59 14.21 16.78
C TYR A 156 9.17 13.85 15.37
N PHE A 157 8.32 12.81 15.21
CA PHE A 157 7.87 12.38 13.91
C PHE A 157 6.93 13.38 13.23
N SER A 158 6.06 14.04 13.99
CA SER A 158 5.18 15.09 13.46
C SER A 158 6.00 16.29 12.92
N LEU A 159 7.05 16.71 13.60
CA LEU A 159 7.96 17.74 13.09
C LEU A 159 8.69 17.30 11.80
N LYS A 160 9.08 16.01 11.72
CA LYS A 160 9.69 15.44 10.50
C LYS A 160 8.71 15.39 9.33
N GLU A 161 7.49 14.98 9.59
CA GLU A 161 6.40 14.97 8.62
C GLU A 161 6.10 16.38 8.09
N GLN A 162 5.85 17.34 8.98
CA GLN A 162 5.60 18.74 8.59
C GLN A 162 6.77 19.33 7.79
N LYS A 163 8.01 19.02 8.18
CA LYS A 163 9.18 19.45 7.41
C LYS A 163 9.21 18.84 6.02
N LEU A 164 8.84 17.57 5.89
CA LEU A 164 8.77 16.88 4.61
C LEU A 164 7.69 17.52 3.71
N TYR A 165 6.51 17.80 4.27
CA TYR A 165 5.44 18.49 3.55
C TYR A 165 5.88 19.87 3.06
N LYS A 166 6.46 20.70 3.94
CA LYS A 166 6.95 22.04 3.56
C LYS A 166 8.07 22.05 2.51
N LEU A 167 8.82 20.96 2.38
CA LEU A 167 9.86 20.82 1.35
C LEU A 167 9.31 20.39 -0.01
N SER A 168 8.12 19.79 -0.03
CA SER A 168 7.51 19.25 -1.25
C SER A 168 6.91 20.34 -2.10
N ASP A 169 7.30 20.44 -3.37
CA ASP A 169 6.65 21.34 -4.32
C ASP A 169 5.27 20.80 -4.69
N VAL A 170 5.17 19.47 -4.81
CA VAL A 170 3.92 18.77 -5.10
C VAL A 170 3.73 17.63 -4.11
N ILE A 171 2.50 17.46 -3.62
CA ILE A 171 2.06 16.35 -2.77
C ILE A 171 0.98 15.58 -3.53
N GLY A 172 1.34 14.39 -4.01
CA GLY A 172 0.44 13.47 -4.68
C GLY A 172 -0.24 12.54 -3.66
N CYS A 173 -1.53 12.69 -3.51
CA CYS A 173 -2.39 11.93 -2.60
C CYS A 173 -3.03 10.73 -3.31
N THR A 174 -3.28 9.66 -2.58
CA THR A 174 -3.80 8.41 -3.14
C THR A 174 -5.31 8.41 -3.39
N SER A 175 -6.04 9.36 -2.79
CA SER A 175 -7.48 9.51 -2.98
C SER A 175 -7.94 10.95 -2.73
N GLU A 176 -9.20 11.24 -3.06
CA GLU A 176 -9.81 12.54 -2.78
C GLU A 176 -9.96 12.79 -1.27
N ALA A 177 -10.22 11.75 -0.46
CA ALA A 177 -10.24 11.86 0.99
C ALA A 177 -8.87 12.29 1.55
N ASN A 178 -7.77 11.73 1.01
CA ASN A 178 -6.42 12.18 1.36
C ASN A 178 -6.18 13.66 1.00
N ILE A 179 -6.67 14.11 -0.18
CA ILE A 179 -6.54 15.51 -0.60
C ILE A 179 -7.28 16.44 0.36
N ARG A 180 -8.54 16.10 0.73
CA ARG A 180 -9.33 16.86 1.71
C ARG A 180 -8.62 16.92 3.04
N TYR A 181 -8.21 15.75 3.58
CA TYR A 181 -7.49 15.68 4.86
C TYR A 181 -6.24 16.56 4.87
N MET A 182 -5.42 16.51 3.82
CA MET A 182 -4.21 17.31 3.72
C MET A 182 -4.49 18.81 3.76
N LYS A 183 -5.53 19.26 3.06
CA LYS A 183 -5.93 20.67 3.02
C LYS A 183 -6.49 21.17 4.36
N GLU A 184 -7.21 20.31 5.08
CA GLU A 184 -7.89 20.67 6.33
C GLU A 184 -6.96 20.62 7.55
N HIS A 185 -5.96 19.74 7.56
CA HIS A 185 -5.15 19.47 8.74
C HIS A 185 -3.70 19.96 8.65
N ASN A 186 -3.31 20.61 7.55
CA ASN A 186 -1.94 21.07 7.37
C ASN A 186 -1.89 22.51 6.86
N GLU A 187 -1.02 23.30 7.48
CA GLU A 187 -0.65 24.64 6.99
C GLU A 187 0.36 24.51 5.85
N LEU A 188 -0.11 24.57 4.63
CA LEU A 188 0.68 24.43 3.41
C LEU A 188 0.91 25.79 2.76
N ASP A 189 2.08 25.98 2.12
CA ASP A 189 2.36 27.18 1.33
C ASP A 189 1.39 27.25 0.12
N LYS A 190 0.90 28.45 -0.22
CA LYS A 190 0.02 28.69 -1.37
C LYS A 190 0.62 28.22 -2.71
N LYS A 191 1.93 28.07 -2.79
CA LYS A 191 2.65 27.58 -3.97
C LYS A 191 2.69 26.06 -4.08
N GLN A 192 2.41 25.34 -2.98
CA GLN A 192 2.40 23.89 -2.99
C GLN A 192 1.15 23.36 -3.69
N ILE A 193 1.35 22.33 -4.47
CA ILE A 193 0.27 21.68 -5.21
C ILE A 193 -0.09 20.37 -4.48
N ILE A 194 -1.37 20.20 -4.19
CA ILE A 194 -1.93 18.93 -3.69
C ILE A 194 -2.82 18.37 -4.80
N GLU A 195 -2.56 17.14 -5.18
CA GLU A 195 -3.25 16.51 -6.30
C GLU A 195 -3.39 15.01 -6.14
N PHE A 196 -4.21 14.39 -6.98
CA PHE A 196 -4.34 12.95 -7.04
C PHE A 196 -3.11 12.31 -7.71
N CYS A 197 -2.49 11.35 -7.02
CA CYS A 197 -1.42 10.50 -7.53
C CYS A 197 -1.56 9.11 -6.89
N PRO A 198 -2.17 8.16 -7.59
CA PRO A 198 -2.58 6.88 -7.01
C PRO A 198 -1.43 5.92 -6.75
N ASN A 199 -1.74 4.83 -6.07
CA ASN A 199 -0.94 3.62 -6.12
C ASN A 199 -1.06 3.02 -7.53
N CYS A 200 0.03 2.98 -8.28
CA CYS A 200 -0.02 2.50 -9.67
C CYS A 200 0.17 0.99 -9.77
N SER A 201 -0.49 0.38 -10.74
CA SER A 201 -0.26 -1.01 -11.13
C SER A 201 -0.38 -1.15 -12.64
N ASP A 202 0.54 -1.91 -13.25
CA ASP A 202 0.34 -2.37 -14.64
C ASP A 202 -0.97 -3.17 -14.72
N LEU A 203 -1.66 -3.10 -15.85
CA LEU A 203 -2.90 -3.82 -16.07
C LEU A 203 -2.61 -5.29 -16.35
N TYR A 204 -3.20 -6.15 -15.55
CA TYR A 204 -3.21 -7.61 -15.76
C TYR A 204 -4.66 -8.07 -15.67
N ASP A 205 -5.15 -8.82 -16.65
CA ASP A 205 -6.35 -9.62 -16.46
C ASP A 205 -5.94 -10.97 -15.85
N LEU A 206 -6.20 -11.10 -14.57
CA LEU A 206 -5.89 -12.29 -13.79
C LEU A 206 -7.13 -13.17 -13.60
N SER A 207 -8.27 -12.81 -14.19
CA SER A 207 -9.50 -13.57 -14.05
C SER A 207 -9.36 -14.96 -14.66
N LEU A 208 -9.98 -15.93 -14.02
CA LEU A 208 -9.98 -17.32 -14.46
C LEU A 208 -11.38 -17.72 -14.95
N PRO A 209 -11.49 -18.54 -16.01
CA PRO A 209 -12.74 -19.20 -16.39
C PRO A 209 -13.15 -20.20 -15.30
N ASP A 210 -14.43 -20.54 -15.25
CA ASP A 210 -15.01 -21.34 -14.15
C ASP A 210 -14.40 -22.74 -13.99
N ASN A 211 -13.98 -23.38 -15.08
CA ASN A 211 -13.26 -24.66 -15.02
C ASN A 211 -11.90 -24.51 -14.31
N GLU A 212 -11.14 -23.48 -14.65
CA GLU A 212 -9.84 -23.21 -14.03
C GLU A 212 -9.99 -22.77 -12.56
N LYS A 213 -11.03 -22.00 -12.23
CA LYS A 213 -11.35 -21.68 -10.81
C LYS A 213 -11.54 -22.96 -9.99
N LYS A 214 -12.27 -23.94 -10.53
CA LYS A 214 -12.48 -25.22 -9.84
C LYS A 214 -11.19 -26.00 -9.66
N GLU A 215 -10.31 -26.03 -10.67
CA GLU A 215 -9.00 -26.67 -10.57
C GLU A 215 -8.13 -26.02 -9.49
N VAL A 216 -8.07 -24.68 -9.44
CA VAL A 216 -7.34 -23.95 -8.41
C VAL A 216 -7.94 -24.22 -7.03
N ARG A 217 -9.27 -24.22 -6.87
CA ARG A 217 -9.93 -24.55 -5.60
C ARG A 217 -9.56 -25.96 -5.15
N ASN A 218 -9.62 -26.95 -6.04
CA ASN A 218 -9.23 -28.33 -5.73
C ASN A 218 -7.76 -28.43 -5.33
N LYS A 219 -6.85 -27.78 -6.06
CA LYS A 219 -5.42 -27.74 -5.73
C LYS A 219 -5.15 -27.26 -4.30
N TYR A 220 -5.90 -26.27 -3.84
CA TYR A 220 -5.74 -25.71 -2.51
C TYR A 220 -6.72 -26.28 -1.48
N GLY A 221 -7.55 -27.29 -1.82
CA GLY A 221 -8.53 -27.88 -0.92
C GLY A 221 -9.60 -26.88 -0.45
N LEU A 222 -10.01 -25.98 -1.35
CA LEU A 222 -11.07 -25.00 -1.11
C LEU A 222 -12.42 -25.58 -1.60
N PRO A 223 -13.55 -25.22 -0.99
CA PRO A 223 -14.86 -25.71 -1.41
C PRO A 223 -15.24 -25.18 -2.81
N VAL A 224 -15.80 -26.06 -3.63
CA VAL A 224 -16.26 -25.71 -4.99
C VAL A 224 -17.73 -25.30 -5.05
N ASP A 225 -18.47 -25.59 -3.99
CA ASP A 225 -19.92 -25.40 -3.84
C ASP A 225 -20.29 -24.20 -2.96
N LYS A 226 -19.30 -23.48 -2.43
CA LYS A 226 -19.49 -22.30 -1.54
C LYS A 226 -18.99 -21.02 -2.20
N LYS A 227 -19.58 -19.89 -1.80
CA LYS A 227 -19.04 -18.56 -2.11
C LYS A 227 -17.82 -18.28 -1.22
N ILE A 228 -16.66 -18.03 -1.84
CA ILE A 228 -15.41 -17.80 -1.15
C ILE A 228 -15.15 -16.30 -1.06
N PHE A 229 -15.12 -15.81 0.17
CA PHE A 229 -14.71 -14.45 0.50
C PHE A 229 -13.24 -14.45 0.88
N VAL A 230 -12.39 -13.68 0.18
CA VAL A 230 -10.95 -13.68 0.42
C VAL A 230 -10.46 -12.37 1.02
N TYR A 231 -9.71 -12.49 2.12
CA TYR A 231 -8.89 -11.42 2.63
C TYR A 231 -7.41 -11.73 2.35
N GLY A 232 -6.70 -10.80 1.72
CA GLY A 232 -5.28 -10.97 1.43
C GLY A 232 -4.40 -9.80 1.89
N GLY A 233 -3.26 -10.10 2.53
CA GLY A 233 -2.25 -9.12 2.86
C GLY A 233 -1.82 -9.05 4.31
N ASN A 234 -1.47 -7.84 4.79
CA ASN A 234 -1.00 -7.64 6.16
C ASN A 234 -2.12 -7.92 7.19
N LEU A 235 -1.77 -8.63 8.26
CA LEU A 235 -2.61 -8.94 9.42
C LEU A 235 -2.03 -8.24 10.65
N GLY A 236 -2.23 -6.93 10.72
CA GLY A 236 -1.73 -6.09 11.79
C GLY A 236 -2.82 -5.16 12.35
N ARG A 237 -2.45 -4.30 13.30
CA ARG A 237 -3.37 -3.36 13.95
C ARG A 237 -4.22 -2.51 13.00
N PRO A 238 -3.69 -2.03 11.85
CA PRO A 238 -4.50 -1.26 10.91
C PRO A 238 -5.74 -1.99 10.37
N GLN A 239 -5.80 -3.29 10.50
CA GLN A 239 -6.90 -4.13 10.01
C GLN A 239 -7.87 -4.54 11.09
N ASP A 240 -7.57 -4.31 12.36
CA ASP A 240 -8.33 -4.79 13.52
C ASP A 240 -8.66 -6.29 13.44
N VAL A 241 -7.61 -7.12 13.50
CA VAL A 241 -7.76 -8.58 13.37
C VAL A 241 -8.73 -9.16 14.42
N PRO A 242 -8.79 -8.67 15.68
CA PRO A 242 -9.83 -9.07 16.62
C PRO A 242 -11.26 -8.80 16.12
N PHE A 243 -11.51 -7.69 15.42
CA PHE A 243 -12.81 -7.43 14.79
C PHE A 243 -13.07 -8.39 13.62
N ILE A 244 -12.05 -8.68 12.81
CA ILE A 244 -12.16 -9.69 11.74
C ILE A 244 -12.61 -11.03 12.32
N VAL A 245 -11.98 -11.52 13.40
CA VAL A 245 -12.36 -12.77 14.06
C VAL A 245 -13.82 -12.76 14.48
N LYS A 246 -14.31 -11.69 15.08
CA LYS A 246 -15.74 -11.55 15.45
C LYS A 246 -16.68 -11.59 14.24
N CYS A 247 -16.30 -10.97 13.12
CA CYS A 247 -17.04 -11.04 11.87
C CYS A 247 -17.13 -12.48 11.33
N LEU A 248 -16.00 -13.19 11.33
CA LEU A 248 -15.94 -14.58 10.87
C LEU A 248 -16.78 -15.51 11.77
N GLU A 249 -16.69 -15.35 13.09
CA GLU A 249 -17.49 -16.09 14.07
C GLU A 249 -18.99 -15.86 13.88
N ALA A 250 -19.41 -14.63 13.65
CA ALA A 250 -20.81 -14.28 13.41
C ALA A 250 -21.37 -14.90 12.11
N CYS A 251 -20.51 -15.29 11.16
CA CYS A 251 -20.90 -15.95 9.91
C CYS A 251 -20.80 -17.47 9.94
N LYS A 252 -20.45 -18.11 11.08
CA LYS A 252 -20.12 -19.55 11.16
C LYS A 252 -21.23 -20.49 10.72
N ASP A 253 -22.47 -20.11 10.92
CA ASP A 253 -23.66 -20.93 10.60
C ASP A 253 -24.13 -20.79 9.14
N MET A 254 -23.47 -19.93 8.34
CA MET A 254 -23.78 -19.73 6.91
C MET A 254 -23.23 -20.89 6.08
N LYS A 255 -24.11 -21.80 5.63
CA LYS A 255 -23.71 -23.04 4.94
C LYS A 255 -23.06 -22.82 3.57
N ASN A 256 -23.43 -21.74 2.87
CA ASN A 256 -23.00 -21.39 1.51
C ASN A 256 -21.83 -20.40 1.46
N VAL A 257 -21.21 -20.08 2.61
CA VAL A 257 -20.11 -19.14 2.75
C VAL A 257 -18.83 -19.84 3.20
N TYR A 258 -17.71 -19.38 2.69
CA TYR A 258 -16.36 -19.80 3.11
C TYR A 258 -15.43 -18.60 3.12
N PHE A 259 -14.59 -18.48 4.14
CA PHE A 259 -13.62 -17.41 4.24
C PHE A 259 -12.19 -17.94 4.06
N LEU A 260 -11.45 -17.25 3.19
CA LEU A 260 -10.04 -17.51 2.96
C LEU A 260 -9.23 -16.30 3.41
N VAL A 261 -8.34 -16.49 4.37
CA VAL A 261 -7.43 -15.45 4.86
C VAL A 261 -6.01 -15.82 4.46
N VAL A 262 -5.36 -14.98 3.64
CA VAL A 262 -4.00 -15.23 3.13
C VAL A 262 -3.09 -14.06 3.51
N GLY A 263 -2.16 -14.28 4.43
CA GLY A 263 -1.27 -13.19 4.82
C GLY A 263 -0.40 -13.47 6.03
N SER A 264 0.30 -12.42 6.43
CA SER A 264 1.16 -12.42 7.61
C SER A 264 1.06 -11.07 8.32
N GLY A 265 1.42 -11.03 9.60
CA GLY A 265 1.41 -9.80 10.37
C GLY A 265 1.46 -10.06 11.87
N THR A 266 1.59 -8.98 12.63
CA THR A 266 1.79 -9.03 14.09
C THR A 266 0.57 -9.54 14.87
N GLU A 267 -0.61 -9.50 14.25
CA GLU A 267 -1.88 -9.91 14.87
C GLU A 267 -2.48 -11.20 14.27
N LYS A 268 -1.73 -11.89 13.39
CA LYS A 268 -2.19 -13.15 12.78
C LYS A 268 -2.56 -14.21 13.81
N HIS A 269 -1.91 -14.21 14.98
CA HIS A 269 -2.14 -15.16 16.05
C HIS A 269 -3.60 -15.21 16.52
N TYR A 270 -4.36 -14.09 16.49
CA TYR A 270 -5.79 -14.11 16.81
C TYR A 270 -6.61 -15.00 15.87
N LEU A 271 -6.26 -15.02 14.59
CA LEU A 271 -6.91 -15.90 13.60
C LEU A 271 -6.47 -17.34 13.77
N ASP A 272 -5.19 -17.59 14.02
CA ASP A 272 -4.66 -18.92 14.24
C ASP A 272 -5.32 -19.56 15.50
N GLU A 273 -5.41 -18.82 16.60
CA GLU A 273 -6.10 -19.25 17.83
C GLU A 273 -7.61 -19.52 17.60
N TYR A 274 -8.26 -18.68 16.79
CA TYR A 274 -9.67 -18.87 16.47
C TYR A 274 -9.91 -20.18 15.70
N VAL A 275 -9.11 -20.44 14.67
CA VAL A 275 -9.26 -21.64 13.84
C VAL A 275 -8.94 -22.91 14.63
N GLU A 276 -7.94 -22.87 15.53
CA GLU A 276 -7.58 -24.01 16.40
C GLU A 276 -8.67 -24.36 17.42
N LYS A 277 -9.30 -23.35 18.07
CA LYS A 277 -10.30 -23.56 19.11
C LYS A 277 -11.64 -24.08 18.58
N GLU A 278 -12.09 -23.58 17.44
CA GLU A 278 -13.46 -23.78 16.97
C GLU A 278 -13.60 -24.93 15.96
N SER A 279 -12.53 -25.65 15.60
CA SER A 279 -12.56 -26.63 14.49
C SER A 279 -13.25 -26.06 13.22
N CYS A 280 -12.89 -24.84 12.85
CA CYS A 280 -13.60 -24.02 11.89
C CYS A 280 -13.66 -24.67 10.50
N SER A 281 -14.83 -25.14 10.09
CA SER A 281 -15.07 -25.68 8.74
C SER A 281 -15.38 -24.61 7.68
N HIS A 282 -15.56 -23.35 8.09
CA HIS A 282 -15.95 -22.21 7.24
C HIS A 282 -14.82 -21.20 7.02
N VAL A 283 -13.65 -21.38 7.66
CA VAL A 283 -12.50 -20.46 7.57
C VAL A 283 -11.22 -21.23 7.31
N ARG A 284 -10.37 -20.70 6.45
CA ARG A 284 -8.98 -21.16 6.28
C ARG A 284 -8.03 -19.99 6.37
N VAL A 285 -7.01 -20.13 7.20
CA VAL A 285 -5.95 -19.14 7.38
C VAL A 285 -4.65 -19.70 6.78
N MET A 286 -4.04 -18.95 5.86
CA MET A 286 -2.80 -19.32 5.19
C MET A 286 -1.74 -18.25 5.41
N GLY A 287 -0.48 -18.65 5.38
CA GLY A 287 0.66 -17.73 5.36
C GLY A 287 0.77 -16.94 4.05
N GLN A 288 1.81 -16.12 3.96
CA GLN A 288 2.11 -15.38 2.74
C GLN A 288 2.49 -16.34 1.60
N LEU A 289 1.93 -16.11 0.43
CA LEU A 289 2.20 -16.86 -0.79
C LEU A 289 3.10 -16.09 -1.76
N PRO A 290 3.85 -16.77 -2.63
CA PRO A 290 4.47 -16.15 -3.78
C PRO A 290 3.43 -15.42 -4.64
N LYS A 291 3.84 -14.30 -5.27
CA LYS A 291 2.89 -13.39 -5.97
C LYS A 291 2.00 -14.11 -7.00
N GLN A 292 2.56 -14.99 -7.82
CA GLN A 292 1.80 -15.72 -8.85
C GLN A 292 0.78 -16.69 -8.26
N GLU A 293 1.16 -17.39 -7.18
CA GLU A 293 0.25 -18.28 -6.47
C GLU A 293 -0.88 -17.51 -5.79
N TYR A 294 -0.54 -16.36 -5.19
CA TYR A 294 -1.53 -15.47 -4.60
C TYR A 294 -2.50 -14.94 -5.65
N ASP A 295 -2.03 -14.51 -6.82
CA ASP A 295 -2.86 -14.01 -7.92
C ASP A 295 -3.85 -15.09 -8.39
N SER A 296 -3.39 -16.31 -8.61
CA SER A 296 -4.27 -17.44 -8.99
C SER A 296 -5.28 -17.78 -7.89
N MET A 297 -4.86 -17.72 -6.63
CA MET A 297 -5.72 -18.02 -5.49
C MET A 297 -6.85 -16.99 -5.33
N ILE A 298 -6.57 -15.69 -5.43
CA ILE A 298 -7.65 -14.67 -5.34
C ILE A 298 -8.59 -14.76 -6.56
N ALA A 299 -8.07 -15.08 -7.73
CA ALA A 299 -8.86 -15.20 -8.94
C ALA A 299 -9.88 -16.36 -8.91
N CYS A 300 -9.65 -17.38 -8.08
CA CYS A 300 -10.62 -18.45 -7.89
C CYS A 300 -11.69 -18.16 -6.83
N CYS A 301 -11.60 -17.01 -6.13
CA CYS A 301 -12.56 -16.58 -5.13
C CYS A 301 -13.72 -15.78 -5.73
N ASP A 302 -14.76 -15.52 -4.94
CA ASP A 302 -15.99 -14.85 -5.40
C ASP A 302 -16.08 -13.39 -4.96
N CYS A 303 -15.42 -13.00 -3.86
CA CYS A 303 -15.42 -11.63 -3.35
C CYS A 303 -14.14 -11.34 -2.56
N GLY A 304 -13.49 -10.22 -2.84
CA GLY A 304 -12.36 -9.72 -2.06
C GLY A 304 -12.84 -8.87 -0.89
N ILE A 305 -12.20 -9.01 0.29
CA ILE A 305 -12.56 -8.22 1.47
C ILE A 305 -11.45 -7.23 1.81
N ILE A 306 -11.83 -6.01 2.15
CA ILE A 306 -10.95 -5.00 2.71
C ILE A 306 -11.42 -4.66 4.12
N PHE A 307 -10.56 -4.87 5.12
CA PHE A 307 -10.79 -4.43 6.48
C PHE A 307 -9.83 -3.31 6.86
N LEU A 308 -10.36 -2.26 7.51
CA LEU A 308 -9.61 -1.21 8.18
C LEU A 308 -10.24 -0.94 9.55
N ASP A 309 -9.39 -0.61 10.52
CA ASP A 309 -9.79 -0.31 11.89
C ASP A 309 -10.66 0.96 11.93
N TYR A 310 -11.83 0.87 12.54
CA TYR A 310 -12.80 1.98 12.65
C TYR A 310 -12.24 3.25 13.32
N ARG A 311 -11.21 3.09 14.14
CA ARG A 311 -10.57 4.21 14.85
C ARG A 311 -9.79 5.17 13.97
N PHE A 312 -9.52 4.83 12.72
CA PHE A 312 -8.80 5.74 11.83
C PHE A 312 -9.55 7.06 11.62
N THR A 313 -8.81 8.15 11.82
CA THR A 313 -9.22 9.51 11.49
C THR A 313 -8.50 10.02 10.23
N VAL A 314 -7.56 9.25 9.72
CA VAL A 314 -6.82 9.51 8.49
C VAL A 314 -7.26 8.55 7.39
N PRO A 315 -7.51 9.03 6.18
CA PRO A 315 -7.93 8.16 5.09
C PRO A 315 -6.79 7.26 4.61
N ASN A 316 -7.12 6.02 4.30
CA ASN A 316 -6.20 4.99 3.80
C ASN A 316 -6.67 4.45 2.46
N THR A 317 -5.73 4.12 1.57
CA THR A 317 -6.04 3.49 0.27
C THR A 317 -5.34 2.13 0.18
N PRO A 318 -6.02 1.03 0.55
CA PRO A 318 -5.43 -0.30 0.56
C PRO A 318 -5.09 -0.78 -0.85
N SER A 319 -3.81 -1.05 -1.11
CA SER A 319 -3.33 -1.52 -2.43
C SER A 319 -3.90 -2.88 -2.87
N ARG A 320 -4.46 -3.67 -1.92
CA ARG A 320 -5.13 -4.94 -2.23
C ARG A 320 -6.38 -4.77 -3.11
N LEU A 321 -7.00 -3.59 -3.10
CA LEU A 321 -8.08 -3.25 -4.03
C LEU A 321 -7.69 -3.55 -5.47
N LEU A 322 -6.48 -3.15 -5.88
CA LEU A 322 -5.99 -3.35 -7.25
C LEU A 322 -5.88 -4.84 -7.61
N ALA A 323 -5.45 -5.67 -6.64
CA ALA A 323 -5.34 -7.11 -6.87
C ALA A 323 -6.71 -7.77 -7.06
N TYR A 324 -7.73 -7.35 -6.30
CA TYR A 324 -9.09 -7.88 -6.45
C TYR A 324 -9.73 -7.46 -7.77
N ILE A 325 -9.56 -6.21 -8.16
CA ILE A 325 -10.04 -5.72 -9.46
C ILE A 325 -9.38 -6.50 -10.61
N GLN A 326 -8.07 -6.71 -10.57
CA GLN A 326 -7.34 -7.47 -11.59
C GLN A 326 -7.76 -8.96 -11.63
N ALA A 327 -8.12 -9.53 -10.48
CA ALA A 327 -8.67 -10.87 -10.39
C ALA A 327 -10.12 -10.97 -10.92
N GLY A 328 -10.73 -9.84 -11.25
CA GLY A 328 -12.10 -9.77 -11.79
C GLY A 328 -13.17 -10.09 -10.75
N ILE A 329 -12.87 -9.96 -9.44
CA ILE A 329 -13.82 -10.23 -8.36
C ILE A 329 -14.32 -8.92 -7.73
N PRO A 330 -15.60 -8.84 -7.34
CA PRO A 330 -16.13 -7.69 -6.62
C PRO A 330 -15.50 -7.56 -5.23
N VAL A 331 -15.64 -6.37 -4.64
CA VAL A 331 -14.99 -6.04 -3.38
C VAL A 331 -16.02 -5.68 -2.31
N LEU A 332 -15.90 -6.28 -1.14
CA LEU A 332 -16.59 -5.89 0.08
C LEU A 332 -15.64 -5.09 0.97
N THR A 333 -15.93 -3.82 1.20
CA THR A 333 -15.18 -2.99 2.14
C THR A 333 -15.88 -2.92 3.49
N CYS A 334 -15.11 -3.08 4.55
CA CYS A 334 -15.52 -2.91 5.93
C CYS A 334 -14.48 -2.01 6.61
N THR A 335 -14.71 -0.70 6.59
CA THR A 335 -13.68 0.30 6.88
C THR A 335 -14.15 1.41 7.82
N ASP A 336 -13.20 2.26 8.21
CA ASP A 336 -13.46 3.49 8.93
C ASP A 336 -14.19 4.54 8.05
N PRO A 337 -14.82 5.55 8.67
CA PRO A 337 -15.55 6.59 7.92
C PRO A 337 -14.67 7.67 7.28
N ALA A 338 -13.35 7.71 7.58
CA ALA A 338 -12.43 8.69 6.99
C ALA A 338 -11.96 8.24 5.60
N THR A 339 -11.98 6.94 5.35
CA THR A 339 -11.49 6.29 4.13
C THR A 339 -12.58 6.23 3.06
N ASP A 340 -12.27 6.68 1.85
CA ASP A 340 -13.20 6.75 0.70
C ASP A 340 -13.21 5.50 -0.19
N VAL A 341 -12.49 4.44 0.18
CA VAL A 341 -12.44 3.20 -0.62
C VAL A 341 -13.81 2.52 -0.73
N GLY A 342 -14.65 2.66 0.29
CA GLY A 342 -16.02 2.16 0.28
C GLY A 342 -16.87 2.85 -0.78
N ASP A 343 -16.88 4.18 -0.78
CA ASP A 343 -17.58 4.98 -1.79
C ASP A 343 -17.06 4.67 -3.20
N ILE A 344 -15.73 4.54 -3.35
CA ILE A 344 -15.12 4.19 -4.63
C ILE A 344 -15.68 2.89 -5.20
N VAL A 345 -15.79 1.82 -4.40
CA VAL A 345 -16.26 0.52 -4.91
C VAL A 345 -17.75 0.51 -5.19
N GLU A 346 -18.55 1.20 -4.38
CA GLU A 346 -20.01 1.23 -4.50
C GLU A 346 -20.47 2.16 -5.62
N ASP A 347 -19.97 3.40 -5.67
CA ASP A 347 -20.34 4.40 -6.69
C ASP A 347 -19.92 3.97 -8.10
N ASN A 348 -18.81 3.23 -8.23
CA ASN A 348 -18.37 2.71 -9.51
C ASN A 348 -18.91 1.29 -9.81
N GLY A 349 -19.79 0.76 -8.98
CA GLY A 349 -20.56 -0.46 -9.25
C GLY A 349 -19.72 -1.73 -9.34
N PHE A 350 -18.64 -1.87 -8.55
CA PHE A 350 -17.86 -3.09 -8.49
C PHE A 350 -17.67 -3.66 -7.08
N GLY A 351 -18.52 -3.19 -6.11
CA GLY A 351 -18.48 -3.74 -4.76
C GLY A 351 -19.56 -3.18 -3.84
N TRP A 352 -19.37 -3.41 -2.54
CA TRP A 352 -20.25 -3.00 -1.45
C TRP A 352 -19.44 -2.46 -0.29
N GLN A 353 -20.08 -1.64 0.55
CA GLN A 353 -19.42 -1.08 1.71
C GLN A 353 -20.24 -1.21 2.99
N CYS A 354 -19.53 -1.31 4.11
CA CYS A 354 -20.03 -1.06 5.44
C CYS A 354 -18.92 -0.49 6.33
N THR A 355 -19.31 0.08 7.47
CA THR A 355 -18.37 0.55 8.48
C THR A 355 -17.92 -0.59 9.39
N SER A 356 -16.65 -0.52 9.86
CA SER A 356 -16.05 -1.55 10.73
C SER A 356 -16.31 -1.35 12.23
N ASP A 357 -17.44 -0.70 12.58
CA ASP A 357 -17.91 -0.53 13.96
C ASP A 357 -19.01 -1.54 14.36
N LYS A 358 -19.72 -2.12 13.37
CA LYS A 358 -20.87 -3.01 13.59
C LYS A 358 -20.76 -4.30 12.80
N ILE A 359 -20.63 -5.40 13.53
CA ILE A 359 -20.52 -6.75 12.96
C ILE A 359 -21.77 -7.09 12.11
N GLU A 360 -22.96 -6.66 12.56
CA GLU A 360 -24.23 -6.94 11.91
C GLU A 360 -24.31 -6.39 10.48
N ASN A 361 -23.65 -5.26 10.21
CA ASN A 361 -23.59 -4.69 8.87
C ASN A 361 -22.76 -5.57 7.93
N PHE A 362 -21.61 -6.07 8.41
CA PHE A 362 -20.79 -7.00 7.66
C PHE A 362 -21.54 -8.33 7.39
N VAL A 363 -22.12 -8.92 8.42
CA VAL A 363 -22.90 -10.19 8.33
C VAL A 363 -24.01 -10.09 7.30
N ARG A 364 -24.82 -9.01 7.35
CA ARG A 364 -25.91 -8.76 6.40
C ARG A 364 -25.40 -8.65 4.95
N LEU A 365 -24.26 -8.01 4.72
CA LEU A 365 -23.69 -7.90 3.38
C LEU A 365 -23.13 -9.24 2.90
N VAL A 366 -22.44 -10.00 3.75
CA VAL A 366 -21.96 -11.35 3.41
C VAL A 366 -23.15 -12.25 3.03
N GLU A 367 -24.22 -12.27 3.81
CA GLU A 367 -25.42 -13.04 3.53
C GLU A 367 -26.06 -12.64 2.20
N ARG A 368 -26.19 -11.33 1.96
CA ARG A 368 -26.70 -10.80 0.69
C ARG A 368 -25.83 -11.24 -0.50
N ILE A 369 -24.53 -11.06 -0.43
CA ILE A 369 -23.58 -11.37 -1.51
C ILE A 369 -23.54 -12.88 -1.77
N ALA A 370 -23.62 -13.70 -0.72
CA ALA A 370 -23.60 -15.15 -0.86
C ALA A 370 -24.81 -15.70 -1.64
N ASN A 371 -25.93 -14.98 -1.61
CA ASN A 371 -27.17 -15.34 -2.32
C ASN A 371 -27.36 -14.59 -3.64
N LEU A 372 -26.41 -13.74 -4.06
CA LEU A 372 -26.47 -13.03 -5.34
C LEU A 372 -25.78 -13.80 -6.46
N ASP A 373 -26.37 -13.75 -7.65
CA ASP A 373 -25.65 -13.98 -8.89
C ASP A 373 -24.84 -12.70 -9.20
N ILE A 374 -23.51 -12.81 -9.05
CA ILE A 374 -22.62 -11.67 -9.24
C ILE A 374 -22.69 -11.22 -10.70
N ASN A 375 -23.12 -9.98 -10.90
CA ASN A 375 -23.28 -9.39 -12.22
C ASN A 375 -21.88 -9.28 -12.91
N PRO A 376 -21.68 -9.85 -14.09
CA PRO A 376 -20.41 -9.75 -14.84
C PRO A 376 -19.94 -8.31 -15.08
N ARG A 377 -20.87 -7.35 -15.17
CA ARG A 377 -20.54 -5.92 -15.28
C ARG A 377 -19.70 -5.38 -14.12
N MET A 378 -19.76 -6.00 -12.95
CA MET A 378 -18.93 -5.56 -11.80
C MET A 378 -17.45 -5.74 -12.12
N LYS A 379 -17.06 -6.81 -12.79
CA LYS A 379 -15.69 -7.01 -13.29
C LYS A 379 -15.30 -5.91 -14.29
N GLU A 380 -16.15 -5.65 -15.28
CA GLU A 380 -15.90 -4.63 -16.32
C GLU A 380 -15.77 -3.25 -15.70
N ASN A 381 -16.65 -2.89 -14.77
CA ASN A 381 -16.62 -1.64 -14.04
C ASN A 381 -15.31 -1.47 -13.25
N GLY A 382 -14.90 -2.51 -12.51
CA GLY A 382 -13.65 -2.48 -11.75
C GLY A 382 -12.43 -2.31 -12.65
N LEU A 383 -12.32 -3.07 -13.75
CA LEU A 383 -11.21 -2.97 -14.70
C LEU A 383 -11.16 -1.60 -15.37
N LYS A 384 -12.31 -1.05 -15.78
CA LYS A 384 -12.40 0.31 -16.33
C LYS A 384 -11.92 1.35 -15.31
N TYR A 385 -12.38 1.25 -14.07
CA TYR A 385 -11.96 2.15 -13.00
C TYR A 385 -10.46 2.08 -12.74
N LEU A 386 -9.87 0.88 -12.75
CA LEU A 386 -8.43 0.67 -12.60
C LEU A 386 -7.65 1.29 -13.76
N GLU A 387 -8.09 1.09 -15.01
CA GLU A 387 -7.47 1.66 -16.19
C GLU A 387 -7.45 3.18 -16.17
N GLU A 388 -8.57 3.80 -15.79
CA GLU A 388 -8.73 5.25 -15.76
C GLU A 388 -7.98 5.92 -14.61
N ASN A 389 -7.82 5.24 -13.45
CA ASN A 389 -7.36 5.88 -12.22
C ASN A 389 -6.05 5.33 -11.65
N TYR A 390 -5.68 4.06 -11.91
CA TYR A 390 -4.58 3.41 -11.19
C TYR A 390 -3.44 2.88 -12.07
N THR A 391 -3.44 3.20 -13.36
CA THR A 391 -2.33 2.78 -14.23
C THR A 391 -1.07 3.62 -14.01
N PRO A 392 0.12 3.08 -14.30
CA PRO A 392 1.38 3.83 -14.26
C PRO A 392 1.36 5.09 -15.12
N LYS A 393 0.60 5.08 -16.23
CA LYS A 393 0.38 6.24 -17.09
C LYS A 393 -0.31 7.39 -16.37
N VAL A 394 -1.25 7.13 -15.47
CA VAL A 394 -1.93 8.15 -14.65
C VAL A 394 -0.92 8.79 -13.69
N GLY A 395 -0.18 7.98 -12.94
CA GLY A 395 0.84 8.48 -12.01
C GLY A 395 1.96 9.26 -12.71
N TYR A 396 2.45 8.73 -13.85
CA TYR A 396 3.43 9.42 -14.69
C TYR A 396 2.93 10.81 -15.13
N LYS A 397 1.72 10.90 -15.68
CA LYS A 397 1.13 12.18 -16.13
C LYS A 397 0.99 13.16 -14.98
N ALA A 398 0.56 12.72 -13.81
CA ALA A 398 0.45 13.56 -12.63
C ALA A 398 1.80 14.19 -12.26
N ILE A 399 2.88 13.41 -12.30
CA ILE A 399 4.21 13.86 -11.89
C ILE A 399 4.83 14.80 -12.95
N VAL A 400 4.79 14.42 -14.24
CA VAL A 400 5.55 15.12 -15.28
C VAL A 400 4.94 16.44 -15.73
N LYS A 401 3.63 16.65 -15.52
CA LYS A 401 2.97 17.92 -15.93
C LYS A 401 3.56 19.16 -15.26
N HIS A 402 4.27 18.98 -14.14
CA HIS A 402 4.93 20.06 -13.40
C HIS A 402 6.35 20.36 -13.88
N LEU A 403 6.89 19.59 -14.81
CA LEU A 403 8.26 19.72 -15.32
C LEU A 403 8.35 20.59 -16.58
N ASN A 404 7.22 20.94 -17.16
CA ASN A 404 7.13 21.71 -18.40
C ASN A 404 6.77 23.18 -18.15
N LYS A 405 6.98 23.68 -16.92
CA LYS A 405 6.74 25.08 -16.53
C LYS A 405 8.03 25.87 -16.43
#